data_61b30c9a9d85463056003a0b98c29bfd
#
_entry.id   61b30c9a9d85463056003a0b98c29bfd
#
_cell.length_a   1.000
_cell.length_b   1.000
_cell.length_c   1.000
_cell.angle_alpha   90.00
_cell.angle_beta   90.00
_cell.angle_gamma   90.00
#
_symmetry.space_group_name_H-M   'P 1'
#
loop_
_entity.id
_entity.type
_entity.pdbx_description
1 polymer ?
#
loop_
_entity_poly.entity_id
_entity_poly.type
_entity_poly.pdbx_seq_one_letter_code
_entity_poly.pdbx_strand_id
1 'polypeptide(L)'
;MDDPSMSGFELIPSARRLIKSLRDMGYDFSQAVADVVDNSLEAHSTLVAIDVEFDGDNSWLRIADNGRGMKPDELREAMRYGAERDYDVDDLGKFGLGLKTASMSQCQRLSVSSRWNPDRADIAAYSWDLDHIERTNRWEILPLDKNGLGITIRQPLKDTTGTVVLWERLDRILGYKHPYGETARKRLSQM
;
A
#
# COMPACT_ATOMS: atom_id res chain seq x y z
N MET A 1 26.28 -22.59 28.82
CA MET A 1 25.29 -22.78 29.89
C MET A 1 24.45 -21.53 29.91
N ASP A 2 23.34 -21.57 29.20
CA ASP A 2 22.43 -20.42 29.15
C ASP A 2 21.67 -20.38 30.48
N ASP A 3 21.71 -19.23 31.15
CA ASP A 3 21.01 -18.97 32.40
C ASP A 3 19.51 -18.95 32.12
N PRO A 4 18.70 -19.87 32.67
CA PRO A 4 17.27 -19.94 32.44
C PRO A 4 16.47 -18.81 33.13
N SER A 5 17.16 -17.89 33.84
CA SER A 5 16.51 -16.80 34.59
C SER A 5 16.26 -15.52 33.79
N MET A 6 16.73 -15.42 32.53
CA MET A 6 16.51 -14.25 31.67
C MET A 6 15.54 -14.59 30.52
N SER A 7 14.29 -14.86 30.81
CA SER A 7 13.24 -14.85 29.79
C SER A 7 12.87 -13.39 29.47
N GLY A 8 13.12 -12.97 28.22
CA GLY A 8 12.65 -11.67 27.73
C GLY A 8 11.12 -11.61 27.68
N PHE A 9 10.54 -10.40 27.81
CA PHE A 9 9.12 -10.17 27.62
C PHE A 9 8.89 -9.61 26.21
N GLU A 10 8.02 -10.23 25.44
CA GLU A 10 7.59 -9.69 24.16
C GLU A 10 6.72 -8.44 24.38
N LEU A 11 7.11 -7.30 23.78
CA LEU A 11 6.37 -6.06 23.84
C LEU A 11 5.89 -5.68 22.45
N ILE A 12 4.67 -6.07 22.11
CA ILE A 12 4.04 -5.71 20.84
C ILE A 12 3.65 -4.23 20.88
N PRO A 13 4.15 -3.38 19.95
CA PRO A 13 3.80 -1.98 19.94
C PRO A 13 2.33 -1.76 19.61
N SER A 14 1.72 -0.71 20.18
CA SER A 14 0.36 -0.31 19.83
C SER A 14 0.25 0.02 18.35
N ALA A 15 -0.57 -0.73 17.61
CA ALA A 15 -0.78 -0.53 16.18
C ALA A 15 -1.32 0.88 15.89
N ARG A 16 -2.28 1.34 16.69
CA ARG A 16 -2.88 2.69 16.60
C ARG A 16 -1.86 3.81 16.74
N ARG A 17 -0.92 3.70 17.68
CA ARG A 17 0.08 4.76 17.91
C ARG A 17 1.17 4.73 16.85
N LEU A 18 1.66 3.54 16.54
CA LEU A 18 2.77 3.39 15.61
C LEU A 18 2.37 3.78 14.19
N ILE A 19 1.17 3.38 13.72
CA ILE A 19 0.72 3.76 12.36
C ILE A 19 0.59 5.28 12.20
N LYS A 20 0.14 6.00 13.24
CA LYS A 20 0.10 7.47 13.23
C LYS A 20 1.50 8.07 13.09
N SER A 21 2.46 7.57 13.86
CA SER A 21 3.85 8.03 13.76
C SER A 21 4.47 7.76 12.38
N LEU A 22 4.21 6.59 11.80
CA LEU A 22 4.67 6.25 10.46
C LEU A 22 4.07 7.17 9.39
N ARG A 23 2.80 7.53 9.51
CA ARG A 23 2.14 8.48 8.60
C ARG A 23 2.73 9.89 8.67
N ASP A 24 3.23 10.29 9.82
CA ASP A 24 3.78 11.64 10.06
C ASP A 24 5.27 11.76 9.65
N MET A 25 5.87 10.73 9.07
CA MET A 25 7.27 10.72 8.61
C MET A 25 7.52 11.60 7.36
N GLY A 26 6.53 12.32 6.87
CA GLY A 26 6.71 13.42 5.92
C GLY A 26 6.99 13.03 4.47
N TYR A 27 6.43 11.93 4.00
CA TYR A 27 6.49 11.57 2.58
C TYR A 27 5.81 12.64 1.71
N ASP A 28 6.51 13.13 0.69
CA ASP A 28 5.89 13.90 -0.38
C ASP A 28 5.03 12.98 -1.27
N PHE A 29 3.95 13.53 -1.82
CA PHE A 29 3.02 12.73 -2.64
C PHE A 29 3.69 12.14 -3.88
N SER A 30 4.51 12.93 -4.56
CA SER A 30 5.22 12.49 -5.77
C SER A 30 6.25 11.41 -5.46
N GLN A 31 6.96 11.51 -4.35
CA GLN A 31 7.87 10.47 -3.87
C GLN A 31 7.11 9.19 -3.52
N ALA A 32 5.97 9.31 -2.85
CA ALA A 32 5.16 8.15 -2.51
C ALA A 32 4.63 7.41 -3.76
N VAL A 33 4.24 8.14 -4.81
CA VAL A 33 3.85 7.54 -6.10
C VAL A 33 5.06 6.90 -6.78
N ALA A 34 6.22 7.56 -6.79
CA ALA A 34 7.44 7.03 -7.39
C ALA A 34 7.84 5.69 -6.74
N ASP A 35 7.81 5.60 -5.42
CA ASP A 35 8.12 4.36 -4.69
C ASP A 35 7.19 3.19 -5.10
N VAL A 36 5.92 3.47 -5.39
CA VAL A 36 5.00 2.43 -5.89
C VAL A 36 5.30 2.06 -7.33
N VAL A 37 5.65 3.03 -8.17
CA VAL A 37 6.06 2.77 -9.56
C VAL A 37 7.35 1.98 -9.62
N ASP A 38 8.33 2.27 -8.76
CA ASP A 38 9.58 1.52 -8.67
C ASP A 38 9.33 0.03 -8.35
N ASN A 39 8.39 -0.28 -7.46
CA ASN A 39 7.98 -1.69 -7.22
C ASN A 39 7.40 -2.34 -8.50
N SER A 40 6.70 -1.58 -9.33
CA SER A 40 6.19 -2.10 -10.62
C SER A 40 7.34 -2.39 -11.60
N LEU A 41 8.39 -1.56 -11.62
CA LEU A 41 9.60 -1.79 -12.42
C LEU A 41 10.37 -3.02 -11.93
N GLU A 42 10.52 -3.19 -10.62
CA GLU A 42 11.12 -4.40 -10.03
C GLU A 42 10.31 -5.68 -10.33
N ALA A 43 8.99 -5.55 -10.50
CA ALA A 43 8.13 -6.64 -10.95
C ALA A 43 8.24 -6.93 -12.46
N HIS A 44 9.17 -6.27 -13.17
CA HIS A 44 9.38 -6.37 -14.62
C HIS A 44 8.13 -5.99 -15.44
N SER A 45 7.37 -5.01 -14.97
CA SER A 45 6.24 -4.51 -15.73
C SER A 45 6.71 -3.76 -17.00
N THR A 46 5.92 -3.87 -18.04
CA THR A 46 6.09 -3.12 -19.30
C THR A 46 5.06 -2.01 -19.46
N LEU A 47 4.07 -1.99 -18.57
CA LEU A 47 3.00 -1.00 -18.55
C LEU A 47 2.61 -0.71 -17.09
N VAL A 48 2.60 0.57 -16.76
CA VAL A 48 2.05 1.08 -15.49
C VAL A 48 1.00 2.12 -15.83
N ALA A 49 -0.23 1.88 -15.39
CA ALA A 49 -1.34 2.82 -15.54
C ALA A 49 -1.61 3.51 -14.20
N ILE A 50 -1.72 4.83 -14.22
CA ILE A 50 -2.01 5.65 -13.03
C ILE A 50 -3.30 6.41 -13.29
N ASP A 51 -4.31 6.14 -12.47
CA ASP A 51 -5.59 6.82 -12.49
C ASP A 51 -5.80 7.57 -11.18
N VAL A 52 -6.37 8.75 -11.26
CA VAL A 52 -6.66 9.57 -10.09
C VAL A 52 -8.01 10.26 -10.24
N GLU A 53 -8.78 10.29 -9.15
CA GLU A 53 -10.03 11.04 -9.07
C GLU A 53 -10.03 11.91 -7.82
N PHE A 54 -10.43 13.17 -8.01
CA PHE A 54 -10.57 14.13 -6.93
C PHE A 54 -12.04 14.39 -6.66
N ASP A 55 -12.54 13.84 -5.56
CA ASP A 55 -13.91 14.01 -5.08
C ASP A 55 -13.91 14.19 -3.54
N GLY A 56 -13.26 15.25 -3.07
CA GLY A 56 -13.17 15.52 -1.63
C GLY A 56 -12.68 14.30 -0.84
N ASP A 57 -13.45 13.89 0.15
CA ASP A 57 -13.12 12.72 1.00
C ASP A 57 -13.18 11.38 0.26
N ASN A 58 -13.78 11.34 -0.94
CA ASN A 58 -13.85 10.15 -1.78
C ASN A 58 -12.70 10.08 -2.79
N SER A 59 -11.76 11.01 -2.74
CA SER A 59 -10.60 11.03 -3.65
C SER A 59 -9.78 9.76 -3.54
N TRP A 60 -9.36 9.24 -4.70
CA TRP A 60 -8.56 8.01 -4.78
C TRP A 60 -7.48 8.10 -5.85
N LEU A 61 -6.46 7.28 -5.70
CA LEU A 61 -5.41 7.04 -6.70
C LEU A 61 -5.23 5.54 -6.89
N ARG A 62 -5.16 5.09 -8.14
CA ARG A 62 -4.89 3.71 -8.51
C ARG A 62 -3.64 3.63 -9.38
N ILE A 63 -2.74 2.74 -9.02
CA ILE A 63 -1.58 2.37 -9.83
C ILE A 63 -1.73 0.89 -10.16
N ALA A 64 -1.74 0.57 -11.45
CA ALA A 64 -1.91 -0.79 -11.95
C ALA A 64 -0.76 -1.14 -12.89
N ASP A 65 -0.11 -2.27 -12.65
CA ASP A 65 0.97 -2.79 -13.49
C ASP A 65 0.62 -4.15 -14.10
N ASN A 66 1.35 -4.52 -15.14
CA ASN A 66 1.28 -5.82 -15.78
C ASN A 66 2.52 -6.69 -15.50
N GLY A 67 3.17 -6.49 -14.37
CA GLY A 67 4.35 -7.24 -13.96
C GLY A 67 4.05 -8.70 -13.60
N ARG A 68 5.02 -9.37 -12.96
CA ARG A 68 4.89 -10.79 -12.60
C ARG A 68 3.78 -11.10 -11.60
N GLY A 69 3.32 -10.10 -10.86
CA GLY A 69 2.36 -10.27 -9.75
C GLY A 69 2.94 -11.08 -8.57
N MET A 70 2.09 -11.33 -7.58
CA MET A 70 2.44 -12.01 -6.33
C MET A 70 1.43 -13.11 -6.02
N LYS A 71 1.91 -14.25 -5.48
CA LYS A 71 1.07 -15.25 -4.86
C LYS A 71 0.39 -14.68 -3.61
N PRO A 72 -0.73 -15.27 -3.14
CA PRO A 72 -1.42 -14.77 -1.95
C PRO A 72 -0.53 -14.61 -0.71
N ASP A 73 0.40 -15.55 -0.49
CA ASP A 73 1.33 -15.50 0.65
C ASP A 73 2.39 -14.41 0.46
N GLU A 74 2.92 -14.27 -0.76
CA GLU A 74 3.86 -13.21 -1.11
C GLU A 74 3.22 -11.83 -0.95
N LEU A 75 1.94 -11.68 -1.36
CA LEU A 75 1.21 -10.43 -1.19
C LEU A 75 0.99 -10.11 0.30
N ARG A 76 0.62 -11.10 1.13
CA ARG A 76 0.49 -10.87 2.58
C ARG A 76 1.80 -10.43 3.20
N GLU A 77 2.91 -11.07 2.80
CA GLU A 77 4.23 -10.68 3.27
C GLU A 77 4.65 -9.30 2.76
N ALA A 78 4.39 -8.97 1.50
CA ALA A 78 4.61 -7.64 0.95
C ALA A 78 3.83 -6.55 1.68
N MET A 79 2.69 -6.88 2.26
CA MET A 79 1.88 -5.96 3.07
C MET A 79 2.25 -5.96 4.56
N ARG A 80 3.15 -6.82 5.04
CA ARG A 80 3.63 -6.84 6.43
C ARG A 80 4.56 -5.66 6.69
N TYR A 81 4.30 -4.87 7.72
CA TYR A 81 5.27 -3.88 8.20
C TYR A 81 6.49 -4.58 8.83
N GLY A 82 7.69 -4.17 8.41
CA GLY A 82 8.93 -4.80 8.88
C GLY A 82 9.09 -6.25 8.39
N ALA A 83 8.65 -6.54 7.16
CA ALA A 83 8.85 -7.84 6.55
C ALA A 83 10.35 -8.20 6.51
N GLU A 84 10.70 -9.38 6.99
CA GLU A 84 12.04 -9.95 6.87
C GLU A 84 12.21 -10.49 5.44
N ARG A 85 12.70 -9.65 4.54
CA ARG A 85 13.18 -10.10 3.22
C ARG A 85 14.68 -9.92 3.19
N ASP A 86 15.39 -10.96 2.74
CA ASP A 86 16.77 -10.81 2.27
C ASP A 86 16.71 -9.98 0.99
N TYR A 87 17.12 -8.71 1.09
CA TYR A 87 17.27 -7.82 -0.05
C TYR A 87 18.69 -7.96 -0.60
N ASP A 88 18.82 -8.13 -1.91
CA ASP A 88 20.12 -7.99 -2.57
C ASP A 88 20.62 -6.55 -2.42
N VAL A 89 21.96 -6.40 -2.44
CA VAL A 89 22.63 -5.11 -2.16
C VAL A 89 22.19 -4.00 -3.12
N ASP A 90 21.64 -4.36 -4.29
CA ASP A 90 21.21 -3.46 -5.36
C ASP A 90 19.69 -3.22 -5.39
N ASP A 91 18.90 -3.84 -4.50
CA ASP A 91 17.46 -3.62 -4.44
C ASP A 91 17.12 -2.20 -3.95
N LEU A 92 16.40 -1.44 -4.76
CA LEU A 92 15.92 -0.08 -4.44
C LEU A 92 15.01 -0.06 -3.20
N GLY A 93 14.35 -1.17 -2.89
CA GLY A 93 13.39 -1.33 -1.79
C GLY A 93 13.96 -1.80 -0.44
N LYS A 94 15.20 -1.48 -0.10
CA LYS A 94 16.03 -2.01 1.02
C LYS A 94 15.37 -2.22 2.38
N PHE A 95 14.24 -1.65 2.67
CA PHE A 95 13.64 -1.69 4.01
C PHE A 95 12.27 -2.38 4.10
N GLY A 96 11.70 -2.88 2.99
CA GLY A 96 10.36 -3.48 2.98
C GLY A 96 9.26 -2.55 3.50
N LEU A 97 9.56 -1.26 3.62
CA LEU A 97 8.67 -0.23 4.18
C LEU A 97 8.08 0.68 3.09
N GLY A 98 8.73 0.80 1.92
CA GLY A 98 8.42 1.78 0.88
C GLY A 98 6.93 1.78 0.51
N LEU A 99 6.41 0.68 -0.03
CA LEU A 99 5.00 0.59 -0.44
C LEU A 99 4.04 1.01 0.69
N LYS A 100 4.23 0.49 1.90
CA LYS A 100 3.29 0.68 3.02
C LYS A 100 3.40 2.06 3.63
N THR A 101 4.63 2.51 3.92
CA THR A 101 4.86 3.82 4.54
C THR A 101 4.53 4.94 3.57
N ALA A 102 4.97 4.84 2.32
CA ALA A 102 4.63 5.78 1.27
C ALA A 102 3.11 5.89 1.09
N SER A 103 2.43 4.75 0.89
CA SER A 103 0.97 4.72 0.69
C SER A 103 0.20 5.24 1.90
N MET A 104 0.49 4.71 3.09
CA MET A 104 -0.24 5.07 4.30
C MET A 104 0.06 6.50 4.77
N SER A 105 1.14 7.13 4.30
CA SER A 105 1.38 8.55 4.51
C SER A 105 0.42 9.44 3.72
N GLN A 106 -0.23 8.93 2.66
CA GLN A 106 -1.07 9.69 1.74
C GLN A 106 -2.57 9.39 1.87
N CYS A 107 -2.93 8.17 2.30
CA CYS A 107 -4.31 7.71 2.31
C CYS A 107 -4.71 7.10 3.66
N GLN A 108 -6.00 6.94 3.88
CA GLN A 108 -6.55 6.27 5.07
C GLN A 108 -6.85 4.78 4.80
N ARG A 109 -6.93 4.38 3.53
CA ARG A 109 -7.06 2.99 3.13
C ARG A 109 -6.13 2.68 1.97
N LEU A 110 -5.25 1.71 2.18
CA LEU A 110 -4.39 1.10 1.16
C LEU A 110 -4.94 -0.27 0.81
N SER A 111 -5.37 -0.46 -0.42
CA SER A 111 -5.80 -1.77 -0.93
C SER A 111 -4.83 -2.24 -2.01
N VAL A 112 -4.43 -3.51 -1.96
CA VAL A 112 -3.55 -4.10 -2.96
C VAL A 112 -4.18 -5.40 -3.45
N SER A 113 -4.25 -5.56 -4.78
CA SER A 113 -4.59 -6.84 -5.40
C SER A 113 -3.46 -7.31 -6.31
N SER A 114 -3.29 -8.61 -6.43
CA SER A 114 -2.25 -9.17 -7.28
C SER A 114 -2.65 -10.50 -7.90
N ARG A 115 -2.21 -10.72 -9.14
CA ARG A 115 -2.38 -11.95 -9.91
C ARG A 115 -1.05 -12.38 -10.48
N TRP A 116 -0.58 -13.56 -10.09
CA TRP A 116 0.74 -14.09 -10.46
C TRP A 116 0.68 -15.11 -11.61
N ASN A 117 -0.51 -15.67 -11.89
CA ASN A 117 -0.69 -16.67 -12.93
C ASN A 117 -1.95 -16.35 -13.73
N PRO A 118 -1.85 -16.09 -15.04
CA PRO A 118 -2.98 -15.74 -15.89
C PRO A 118 -3.97 -16.90 -16.08
N ASP A 119 -3.51 -18.15 -15.90
CA ASP A 119 -4.36 -19.34 -16.03
C ASP A 119 -5.25 -19.59 -14.80
N ARG A 120 -4.99 -18.88 -13.69
CA ARG A 120 -5.79 -18.97 -12.47
C ARG A 120 -6.76 -17.80 -12.35
N ALA A 121 -8.00 -18.11 -12.03
CA ALA A 121 -9.02 -17.09 -11.79
C ALA A 121 -8.82 -16.32 -10.47
N ASP A 122 -7.95 -16.83 -9.56
CA ASP A 122 -7.79 -16.28 -8.24
C ASP A 122 -6.89 -15.04 -8.27
N ILE A 123 -7.48 -13.90 -7.91
CA ILE A 123 -6.79 -12.63 -7.68
C ILE A 123 -6.85 -12.36 -6.19
N ALA A 124 -5.71 -12.43 -5.51
CA ALA A 124 -5.63 -12.08 -4.10
C ALA A 124 -5.79 -10.57 -3.91
N ALA A 125 -6.50 -10.16 -2.84
CA ALA A 125 -6.65 -8.75 -2.53
C ALA A 125 -6.81 -8.54 -1.02
N TYR A 126 -6.04 -7.59 -0.47
CA TYR A 126 -6.04 -7.23 0.94
C TYR A 126 -5.99 -5.72 1.11
N SER A 127 -6.42 -5.26 2.26
CA SER A 127 -6.45 -3.84 2.60
C SER A 127 -5.90 -3.56 4.00
N TRP A 128 -5.11 -2.51 4.13
CA TRP A 128 -4.89 -1.79 5.38
C TRP A 128 -5.94 -0.69 5.49
N ASP A 129 -6.69 -0.67 6.59
CA ASP A 129 -7.71 0.35 6.87
C ASP A 129 -7.44 1.00 8.23
N LEU A 130 -7.20 2.31 8.24
CA LEU A 130 -6.89 3.05 9.47
C LEU A 130 -8.03 3.02 10.48
N ASP A 131 -9.28 3.09 10.03
CA ASP A 131 -10.43 3.03 10.95
C ASP A 131 -10.50 1.67 11.65
N HIS A 132 -10.17 0.59 10.92
CA HIS A 132 -10.07 -0.73 11.52
C HIS A 132 -8.96 -0.78 12.57
N ILE A 133 -7.75 -0.30 12.24
CA ILE A 133 -6.62 -0.26 13.17
C ILE A 133 -6.94 0.62 14.39
N GLU A 134 -7.58 1.78 14.19
CA GLU A 134 -7.98 2.65 15.30
C GLU A 134 -8.98 2.00 16.24
N ARG A 135 -9.94 1.26 15.69
CA ARG A 135 -10.97 0.58 16.47
C ARG A 135 -10.43 -0.62 17.21
N THR A 136 -9.60 -1.46 16.56
CA THR A 136 -9.15 -2.75 17.10
C THR A 136 -7.81 -2.70 17.80
N ASN A 137 -6.96 -1.70 17.49
CA ASN A 137 -5.56 -1.62 17.90
C ASN A 137 -4.73 -2.84 17.50
N ARG A 138 -5.04 -3.47 16.35
CA ARG A 138 -4.38 -4.69 15.86
C ARG A 138 -3.68 -4.43 14.53
N TRP A 139 -2.54 -5.10 14.36
CA TRP A 139 -1.83 -5.18 13.08
C TRP A 139 -2.49 -6.24 12.20
N GLU A 140 -3.56 -5.88 11.53
CA GLU A 140 -4.35 -6.79 10.69
C GLU A 140 -4.63 -6.18 9.32
N ILE A 141 -4.38 -6.94 8.26
CA ILE A 141 -4.89 -6.64 6.92
C ILE A 141 -6.23 -7.35 6.74
N LEU A 142 -7.14 -6.70 6.05
CA LEU A 142 -8.47 -7.21 5.78
C LEU A 142 -8.51 -7.84 4.37
N PRO A 143 -8.97 -9.09 4.22
CA PRO A 143 -9.22 -9.63 2.90
C PRO A 143 -10.37 -8.86 2.24
N LEU A 144 -10.20 -8.50 0.98
CA LEU A 144 -11.27 -7.91 0.19
C LEU A 144 -12.11 -9.02 -0.44
N ASP A 145 -13.42 -8.94 -0.24
CA ASP A 145 -14.36 -9.84 -0.89
C ASP A 145 -14.36 -9.68 -2.42
N LYS A 146 -15.14 -10.49 -3.13
CA LYS A 146 -15.24 -10.43 -4.60
C LYS A 146 -16.32 -9.43 -5.07
N ASN A 147 -16.92 -8.67 -4.16
CA ASN A 147 -17.99 -7.71 -4.43
C ASN A 147 -17.51 -6.27 -4.22
N GLY A 148 -18.26 -5.29 -4.71
CA GLY A 148 -17.99 -3.88 -4.48
C GLY A 148 -16.55 -3.49 -4.85
N LEU A 149 -15.83 -2.91 -3.90
CA LEU A 149 -14.44 -2.48 -4.07
C LEU A 149 -13.53 -3.60 -4.58
N GLY A 150 -13.77 -4.84 -4.13
CA GLY A 150 -13.02 -6.00 -4.58
C GLY A 150 -13.13 -6.27 -6.08
N ILE A 151 -14.23 -5.88 -6.73
CA ILE A 151 -14.36 -5.93 -8.20
C ILE A 151 -13.46 -4.87 -8.83
N THR A 152 -13.57 -3.64 -8.38
CA THR A 152 -12.86 -2.48 -8.94
C THR A 152 -11.35 -2.67 -8.93
N ILE A 153 -10.81 -3.15 -7.81
CA ILE A 153 -9.35 -3.35 -7.67
C ILE A 153 -8.84 -4.56 -8.45
N ARG A 154 -9.70 -5.55 -8.76
CA ARG A 154 -9.32 -6.74 -9.55
C ARG A 154 -9.51 -6.55 -11.05
N GLN A 155 -10.32 -5.59 -11.46
CA GLN A 155 -10.66 -5.36 -12.88
C GLN A 155 -9.44 -5.24 -13.79
N PRO A 156 -8.38 -4.48 -13.45
CA PRO A 156 -7.20 -4.37 -14.30
C PRO A 156 -6.45 -5.70 -14.52
N LEU A 157 -6.59 -6.64 -13.57
CA LEU A 157 -5.88 -7.93 -13.58
C LEU A 157 -6.69 -9.07 -14.20
N LYS A 158 -7.87 -8.78 -14.77
CA LYS A 158 -8.78 -9.83 -15.25
C LYS A 158 -8.13 -10.74 -16.29
N ASP A 159 -7.34 -10.16 -17.18
CA ASP A 159 -6.77 -10.86 -18.34
C ASP A 159 -5.23 -10.84 -18.34
N THR A 160 -4.59 -10.38 -17.26
CA THR A 160 -3.14 -10.28 -17.16
C THR A 160 -2.64 -10.65 -15.77
N THR A 161 -1.33 -10.89 -15.63
CA THR A 161 -0.64 -10.84 -14.34
C THR A 161 -0.37 -9.38 -13.96
N GLY A 162 0.03 -9.15 -12.72
CA GLY A 162 0.43 -7.83 -12.24
C GLY A 162 -0.08 -7.52 -10.85
N THR A 163 0.03 -6.25 -10.49
CA THR A 163 -0.42 -5.73 -9.20
C THR A 163 -1.20 -4.44 -9.38
N VAL A 164 -2.21 -4.24 -8.55
CA VAL A 164 -2.96 -2.99 -8.44
C VAL A 164 -2.85 -2.49 -7.03
N VAL A 165 -2.37 -1.27 -6.88
CA VAL A 165 -2.34 -0.50 -5.64
C VAL A 165 -3.40 0.57 -5.71
N LEU A 166 -4.28 0.63 -4.73
CA LEU A 166 -5.37 1.62 -4.65
C LEU A 166 -5.27 2.36 -3.31
N TRP A 167 -5.13 3.66 -3.39
CA TRP A 167 -5.20 4.59 -2.25
C TRP A 167 -6.57 5.23 -2.22
N GLU A 168 -7.26 5.13 -1.12
CA GLU A 168 -8.58 5.71 -0.91
C GLU A 168 -8.58 6.64 0.29
N ARG A 169 -9.47 7.63 0.24
CA ARG A 169 -9.56 8.67 1.26
C ARG A 169 -8.21 9.37 1.43
N LEU A 170 -7.80 10.07 0.35
CA LEU A 170 -6.53 10.81 0.28
C LEU A 170 -6.61 12.06 1.19
N ASP A 171 -6.20 11.94 2.44
CA ASP A 171 -6.33 12.99 3.44
C ASP A 171 -5.10 13.93 3.53
N ARG A 172 -3.96 13.53 3.01
CA ARG A 172 -2.73 14.33 3.05
C ARG A 172 -2.60 15.29 1.87
N ILE A 173 -3.16 14.96 0.71
CA ILE A 173 -3.22 15.88 -0.44
C ILE A 173 -4.30 16.94 -0.22
N LEU A 174 -5.43 16.53 0.36
CA LEU A 174 -6.60 17.37 0.61
C LEU A 174 -6.57 18.03 1.98
N GLY A 175 -5.86 17.43 2.95
CA GLY A 175 -5.81 17.83 4.35
C GLY A 175 -4.98 19.08 4.67
N TYR A 176 -4.23 19.62 3.71
CA TYR A 176 -3.83 21.00 3.81
C TYR A 176 -5.10 21.83 3.65
N LYS A 177 -5.63 22.29 4.77
CA LYS A 177 -6.69 23.30 4.86
C LYS A 177 -6.25 24.59 4.16
N HIS A 178 -6.07 24.51 2.85
CA HIS A 178 -6.00 25.71 2.05
C HIS A 178 -7.42 26.04 1.64
N PRO A 179 -7.88 27.28 1.92
CA PRO A 179 -9.27 27.71 1.62
C PRO A 179 -9.64 27.63 0.13
N TYR A 180 -8.73 27.27 -0.71
CA TYR A 180 -8.90 27.26 -2.16
C TYR A 180 -8.42 25.94 -2.74
N GLY A 181 -9.21 24.97 -2.94
CA GLY A 181 -8.90 23.64 -3.53
C GLY A 181 -7.94 23.55 -4.75
N GLU A 182 -7.27 24.66 -5.08
CA GLU A 182 -6.28 24.79 -6.14
C GLU A 182 -4.96 24.08 -5.86
N THR A 183 -4.57 23.85 -4.60
CA THR A 183 -3.24 23.34 -4.27
C THR A 183 -3.11 21.86 -4.61
N ALA A 184 -4.17 21.08 -4.43
CA ALA A 184 -4.17 19.66 -4.81
C ALA A 184 -4.08 19.50 -6.34
N ARG A 185 -4.87 20.27 -7.10
CA ARG A 185 -4.80 20.32 -8.55
C ARG A 185 -3.43 20.76 -9.07
N LYS A 186 -2.78 21.75 -8.44
CA LYS A 186 -1.44 22.22 -8.82
C LYS A 186 -0.36 21.17 -8.57
N ARG A 187 -0.40 20.42 -7.47
CA ARG A 187 0.61 19.39 -7.17
C ARG A 187 0.56 18.24 -8.16
N LEU A 188 -0.60 17.85 -8.61
CA LEU A 188 -0.77 16.76 -9.58
C LEU A 188 -0.52 17.18 -11.02
N SER A 189 -0.71 18.46 -11.36
CA SER A 189 -0.34 18.98 -12.70
C SER A 189 1.17 19.20 -12.86
N GLN A 190 1.96 19.02 -11.80
CA GLN A 190 3.42 19.11 -11.80
C GLN A 190 4.12 17.74 -11.79
N MET A 191 3.36 16.64 -11.73
CA MET A 191 3.80 15.28 -12.00
C MET A 191 3.70 14.97 -13.50
#